data_e3568c5e188c91d7b427978920255fe0
#
_entry.id   e3568c5e188c91d7b427978920255fe0
#
_cell.length_a   1.000
_cell.length_b   1.000
_cell.length_c   1.000
_cell.angle_alpha   90.00
_cell.angle_beta   90.00
_cell.angle_gamma   90.00
#
_symmetry.space_group_name_H-M   'P 1'
#
loop_
_entity.id
_entity.type
_entity.pdbx_description
1 polymer ?
#
loop_
_entity_poly.entity_id
_entity_poly.type
_entity_poly.pdbx_seq_one_letter_code
_entity_poly.pdbx_strand_id
1 'polypeptide(L)'
;RLRSRGLGDVYKRQEMKDILVSADLLTKDGEVVEVPVEEISLSYRHSRVMETGEVVLGVTLKLVSGEKEKIEAVMQELRQKRQEKQPLEFPSAGSTFKRPEGYFAGKLIMDAGLRGYRVGDAQVSEKHCGFVINRGQATAAEVEELMRRVQEKVEQEFQVRLEPEVRRLGEFS
;
A
#
# COMPACT_ATOMS: atom_id res chain seq x y z
N ARG A 1 7.82 7.98 -1.02
CA ARG A 1 7.44 6.67 -0.49
C ARG A 1 7.83 5.58 -1.47
N LEU A 2 9.00 5.00 -1.27
CA LEU A 2 9.43 3.81 -2.01
C LEU A 2 8.61 2.62 -1.48
N ARG A 3 7.52 2.29 -2.15
CA ARG A 3 6.83 1.02 -1.91
C ARG A 3 7.37 0.00 -2.88
N SER A 4 8.00 -1.01 -2.35
CA SER A 4 8.43 -2.22 -3.07
C SER A 4 7.26 -3.09 -3.55
N ARG A 5 6.03 -2.58 -3.60
CA ARG A 5 4.87 -3.25 -4.18
C ARG A 5 4.41 -2.68 -5.50
N GLY A 6 5.29 -1.94 -6.15
CA GLY A 6 5.17 -1.79 -7.57
C GLY A 6 5.64 -3.06 -8.28
N LEU A 7 5.45 -3.10 -9.55
CA LEU A 7 5.91 -4.12 -10.48
C LEU A 7 7.42 -4.45 -10.40
N GLY A 8 8.22 -3.66 -9.67
CA GLY A 8 9.62 -3.95 -9.35
C GLY A 8 9.81 -5.22 -8.52
N ASP A 9 8.92 -5.43 -7.58
CA ASP A 9 8.90 -6.62 -6.72
C ASP A 9 8.62 -7.91 -7.52
N VAL A 10 7.77 -7.81 -8.53
CA VAL A 10 7.44 -8.92 -9.44
C VAL A 10 8.60 -9.21 -10.38
N TYR A 11 9.37 -8.19 -10.79
CA TYR A 11 10.42 -8.33 -11.80
C TYR A 11 11.76 -8.79 -11.21
N LYS A 12 12.13 -8.34 -10.01
CA LYS A 12 13.42 -8.66 -9.37
C LYS A 12 13.30 -9.27 -7.97
N ARG A 13 12.10 -9.37 -7.39
CA ARG A 13 11.86 -9.84 -6.01
C ARG A 13 12.70 -9.10 -4.95
N GLN A 14 13.08 -7.84 -5.21
CA GLN A 14 13.82 -7.03 -4.27
C GLN A 14 12.87 -6.35 -3.29
N GLU A 15 13.19 -6.44 -2.01
CA GLU A 15 12.53 -5.72 -0.93
C GLU A 15 13.39 -4.52 -0.47
N MET A 16 12.81 -3.61 0.29
CA MET A 16 13.55 -2.45 0.83
C MET A 16 14.77 -2.89 1.66
N LYS A 17 14.64 -3.98 2.41
CA LYS A 17 15.73 -4.54 3.21
C LYS A 17 16.96 -4.96 2.40
N ASP A 18 16.79 -5.24 1.09
CA ASP A 18 17.88 -5.69 0.23
C ASP A 18 18.76 -4.54 -0.26
N ILE A 19 18.28 -3.30 -0.16
CA ILE A 19 18.97 -2.11 -0.63
C ILE A 19 19.18 -1.05 0.45
N LEU A 20 18.45 -1.11 1.56
CA LEU A 20 18.63 -0.20 2.70
C LEU A 20 19.92 -0.55 3.45
N VAL A 21 20.74 0.45 3.75
CA VAL A 21 21.94 0.33 4.57
C VAL A 21 21.66 0.82 5.99
N SER A 22 21.12 2.03 6.10
CA SER A 22 20.79 2.67 7.37
C SER A 22 19.65 3.68 7.20
N ALA A 23 19.08 4.11 8.31
CA ALA A 23 18.14 5.21 8.38
C ALA A 23 18.49 6.17 9.50
N ASP A 24 18.35 7.48 9.24
CA ASP A 24 18.41 8.51 10.26
C ASP A 24 17.04 8.67 10.89
N LEU A 25 16.93 8.37 12.18
CA LEU A 25 15.70 8.39 12.94
C LEU A 25 15.73 9.53 13.97
N LEU A 26 14.67 10.32 14.03
CA LEU A 26 14.41 11.22 15.15
C LEU A 26 13.69 10.45 16.25
N THR A 27 14.33 10.36 17.40
CA THR A 27 13.79 9.69 18.60
C THR A 27 12.72 10.56 19.27
N LYS A 28 11.97 9.99 20.21
CA LYS A 28 11.01 10.75 21.04
C LYS A 28 11.67 11.81 21.94
N ASP A 29 12.95 11.61 22.26
CA ASP A 29 13.73 12.54 23.07
C ASP A 29 14.33 13.68 22.25
N GLY A 30 14.07 13.70 20.93
CA GLY A 30 14.53 14.75 20.01
C GLY A 30 15.96 14.52 19.49
N GLU A 31 16.54 13.37 19.69
CA GLU A 31 17.88 13.02 19.19
C GLU A 31 17.76 12.42 17.78
N VAL A 32 18.76 12.71 16.94
CA VAL A 32 18.90 12.09 15.62
C VAL A 32 19.93 10.96 15.74
N VAL A 33 19.50 9.74 15.42
CA VAL A 33 20.35 8.55 15.48
C VAL A 33 20.35 7.83 14.14
N GLU A 34 21.54 7.42 13.68
CA GLU A 34 21.65 6.53 12.52
C GLU A 34 21.47 5.09 13.00
N VAL A 35 20.53 4.38 12.39
CA VAL A 35 20.17 3.00 12.74
C VAL A 35 20.44 2.10 11.53
N PRO A 36 21.28 1.06 11.65
CA PRO A 36 21.56 0.13 10.55
C PRO A 36 20.32 -0.73 10.22
N VAL A 37 20.26 -1.26 8.99
CA VAL A 37 19.10 -1.99 8.48
C VAL A 37 18.70 -3.19 9.35
N GLU A 38 19.67 -3.86 9.97
CA GLU A 38 19.45 -5.00 10.84
C GLU A 38 18.59 -4.65 12.06
N GLU A 39 18.72 -3.41 12.57
CA GLU A 39 17.97 -2.91 13.72
C GLU A 39 16.64 -2.26 13.34
N ILE A 40 16.38 -2.00 12.05
CA ILE A 40 15.10 -1.45 11.55
C ILE A 40 13.98 -2.50 11.63
N SER A 41 14.31 -3.79 11.77
CA SER A 41 13.34 -4.89 11.91
C SER A 41 12.29 -4.92 10.77
N LEU A 42 12.78 -4.81 9.52
CA LEU A 42 11.91 -4.82 8.34
C LEU A 42 11.28 -6.19 8.12
N SER A 43 9.96 -6.25 8.14
CA SER A 43 9.18 -7.42 7.78
C SER A 43 7.91 -7.04 7.00
N TYR A 44 7.05 -8.02 6.74
CA TYR A 44 5.83 -7.77 5.97
C TYR A 44 4.93 -6.71 6.65
N ARG A 45 4.83 -5.54 6.05
CA ARG A 45 4.05 -4.40 6.57
C ARG A 45 4.47 -3.92 7.95
N HIS A 46 5.70 -4.20 8.36
CA HIS A 46 6.20 -3.89 9.68
C HIS A 46 7.63 -3.33 9.65
N SER A 47 7.94 -2.47 10.61
CA SER A 47 9.28 -1.98 10.91
C SER A 47 9.32 -1.42 12.34
N ARG A 48 10.52 -1.30 12.93
CA ARG A 48 10.77 -0.70 14.25
C ARG A 48 10.04 0.64 14.46
N VAL A 49 10.07 1.53 13.48
CA VAL A 49 9.44 2.86 13.61
C VAL A 49 7.92 2.81 13.83
N MET A 50 7.27 1.69 13.51
CA MET A 50 5.83 1.52 13.80
C MET A 50 5.57 1.23 15.28
N GLU A 51 6.55 0.66 15.98
CA GLU A 51 6.47 0.34 17.40
C GLU A 51 6.97 1.51 18.26
N THR A 52 8.09 2.08 17.87
CA THR A 52 8.76 3.13 18.65
C THR A 52 8.14 4.50 18.46
N GLY A 53 7.47 4.73 17.30
CA GLY A 53 6.95 6.05 16.95
C GLY A 53 8.03 7.06 16.57
N GLU A 54 9.27 6.62 16.32
CA GLU A 54 10.36 7.42 15.77
C GLU A 54 10.00 7.94 14.38
N VAL A 55 10.60 9.05 13.96
CA VAL A 55 10.36 9.66 12.65
C VAL A 55 11.58 9.43 11.76
N VAL A 56 11.38 8.85 10.58
CA VAL A 56 12.44 8.69 9.58
C VAL A 56 12.74 10.03 8.92
N LEU A 57 13.96 10.55 9.11
CA LEU A 57 14.45 11.80 8.51
C LEU A 57 15.17 11.54 7.18
N GLY A 58 15.94 10.45 7.11
CA GLY A 58 16.72 10.09 5.93
C GLY A 58 16.96 8.59 5.82
N VAL A 59 17.41 8.16 4.64
CA VAL A 59 17.81 6.77 4.42
C VAL A 59 19.04 6.70 3.52
N THR A 60 19.95 5.79 3.81
CA THR A 60 21.07 5.44 2.96
C THR A 60 20.76 4.15 2.21
N LEU A 61 20.83 4.21 0.87
CA LEU A 61 20.56 3.07 0.00
C LEU A 61 21.84 2.64 -0.73
N LYS A 62 22.09 1.34 -0.81
CA LYS A 62 23.14 0.75 -1.65
C LYS A 62 22.52 0.22 -2.92
N LEU A 63 22.87 0.87 -4.04
CA LEU A 63 22.37 0.52 -5.36
C LEU A 63 23.47 -0.07 -6.21
N VAL A 64 23.09 -0.86 -7.22
CA VAL A 64 24.01 -1.38 -8.22
C VAL A 64 23.95 -0.49 -9.45
N SER A 65 25.12 -0.11 -9.98
CA SER A 65 25.22 0.66 -11.23
C SER A 65 24.63 -0.12 -12.40
N GLY A 66 23.98 0.60 -13.32
CA GLY A 66 23.39 0.02 -14.54
C GLY A 66 23.42 1.00 -15.70
N GLU A 67 23.10 0.51 -16.89
CA GLU A 67 22.99 1.33 -18.08
C GLU A 67 21.72 2.18 -18.02
N LYS A 68 21.88 3.49 -18.15
CA LYS A 68 20.80 4.47 -18.00
C LYS A 68 19.60 4.16 -18.89
N GLU A 69 19.85 3.86 -20.17
CA GLU A 69 18.82 3.59 -21.18
C GLU A 69 18.00 2.34 -20.83
N LYS A 70 18.65 1.30 -20.31
CA LYS A 70 17.97 0.08 -19.85
C LYS A 70 17.13 0.33 -18.60
N ILE A 71 17.65 1.14 -17.66
CA ILE A 71 16.92 1.51 -16.44
C ILE A 71 15.66 2.31 -16.81
N GLU A 72 15.79 3.33 -17.67
CA GLU A 72 14.69 4.16 -18.12
C GLU A 72 13.61 3.35 -18.87
N ALA A 73 14.03 2.43 -19.74
CA ALA A 73 13.11 1.54 -20.47
C ALA A 73 12.28 0.66 -19.49
N VAL A 74 12.94 0.06 -18.49
CA VAL A 74 12.25 -0.75 -17.45
C VAL A 74 11.31 0.12 -16.61
N MET A 75 11.75 1.31 -16.21
CA MET A 75 10.90 2.25 -15.45
C MET A 75 9.66 2.65 -16.26
N GLN A 76 9.81 2.91 -17.55
CA GLN A 76 8.69 3.27 -18.42
C GLN A 76 7.71 2.09 -18.61
N GLU A 77 8.21 0.88 -18.84
CA GLU A 77 7.41 -0.33 -18.92
C GLU A 77 6.60 -0.56 -17.64
N LEU A 78 7.26 -0.45 -16.48
CA LEU A 78 6.60 -0.61 -15.17
C LEU A 78 5.55 0.46 -14.91
N ARG A 79 5.83 1.71 -15.33
CA ARG A 79 4.87 2.82 -15.23
C ARG A 79 3.62 2.56 -16.08
N GLN A 80 3.81 2.10 -17.32
CA GLN A 80 2.71 1.75 -18.21
C GLN A 80 1.85 0.61 -17.63
N LYS A 81 2.48 -0.49 -17.21
CA LYS A 81 1.77 -1.61 -16.57
C LYS A 81 0.99 -1.18 -15.32
N ARG A 82 1.52 -0.21 -14.56
CA ARG A 82 0.83 0.36 -13.40
C ARG A 82 -0.39 1.18 -13.83
N GLN A 83 -0.26 2.02 -14.85
CA GLN A 83 -1.36 2.81 -15.40
C GLN A 83 -2.49 1.93 -15.95
N GLU A 84 -2.14 0.82 -16.59
CA GLU A 84 -3.12 -0.13 -17.14
C GLU A 84 -3.91 -0.86 -16.04
N LYS A 85 -3.24 -1.19 -14.91
CA LYS A 85 -3.82 -2.05 -13.87
C LYS A 85 -4.41 -1.33 -12.66
N GLN A 86 -4.02 -0.09 -12.41
CA GLN A 86 -4.47 0.67 -11.24
C GLN A 86 -5.31 1.87 -11.65
N PRO A 87 -6.31 2.25 -10.84
CA PRO A 87 -7.21 3.38 -11.11
C PRO A 87 -6.53 4.71 -10.76
N LEU A 88 -5.41 5.05 -11.46
CA LEU A 88 -4.59 6.23 -11.15
C LEU A 88 -5.30 7.54 -11.54
N GLU A 89 -6.34 7.46 -12.33
CA GLU A 89 -7.22 8.57 -12.74
C GLU A 89 -8.13 9.09 -11.63
N PHE A 90 -8.28 8.33 -10.54
CA PHE A 90 -9.10 8.70 -9.39
C PHE A 90 -8.29 8.81 -8.10
N PRO A 91 -8.62 9.76 -7.20
CA PRO A 91 -8.05 9.80 -5.88
C PRO A 91 -8.31 8.50 -5.12
N SER A 92 -7.27 7.95 -4.50
CA SER A 92 -7.38 6.76 -3.65
C SER A 92 -6.21 6.67 -2.67
N ALA A 93 -6.37 5.93 -1.59
CA ALA A 93 -5.30 5.64 -0.64
C ALA A 93 -4.40 4.44 -1.06
N GLY A 94 -4.54 3.95 -2.30
CA GLY A 94 -3.86 2.75 -2.79
C GLY A 94 -4.67 1.48 -2.51
N SER A 95 -4.00 0.34 -2.33
CA SER A 95 -4.68 -0.89 -1.91
C SER A 95 -5.36 -0.69 -0.57
N THR A 96 -6.67 -0.93 -0.51
CA THR A 96 -7.48 -0.64 0.67
C THR A 96 -7.27 -1.68 1.77
N PHE A 97 -7.08 -2.93 1.38
CA PHE A 97 -6.91 -4.05 2.31
C PHE A 97 -5.55 -4.73 2.13
N LYS A 98 -5.03 -5.28 3.23
CA LYS A 98 -3.86 -6.16 3.20
C LYS A 98 -4.18 -7.43 2.41
N ARG A 99 -3.15 -8.09 1.91
CA ARG A 99 -3.33 -9.40 1.28
C ARG A 99 -3.58 -10.46 2.35
N PRO A 100 -4.74 -11.14 2.36
CA PRO A 100 -4.98 -12.26 3.26
C PRO A 100 -4.05 -13.44 2.91
N GLU A 101 -3.76 -14.27 3.87
CA GLU A 101 -2.98 -15.49 3.66
C GLU A 101 -3.70 -16.42 2.67
N GLY A 102 -2.98 -16.90 1.67
CA GLY A 102 -3.53 -17.77 0.63
C GLY A 102 -4.42 -17.09 -0.42
N TYR A 103 -4.79 -15.81 -0.26
CA TYR A 103 -5.76 -15.11 -1.11
C TYR A 103 -5.23 -13.78 -1.67
N PHE A 104 -6.00 -13.20 -2.57
CA PHE A 104 -5.82 -11.83 -3.06
C PHE A 104 -7.07 -11.02 -2.72
N ALA A 105 -6.94 -9.97 -1.90
CA ALA A 105 -8.08 -9.16 -1.47
C ALA A 105 -8.93 -8.66 -2.64
N GLY A 106 -8.29 -8.11 -3.70
CA GLY A 106 -9.01 -7.62 -4.88
C GLY A 106 -9.79 -8.71 -5.62
N LYS A 107 -9.31 -9.98 -5.61
CA LYS A 107 -10.04 -11.10 -6.21
C LYS A 107 -11.25 -11.48 -5.36
N LEU A 108 -11.11 -11.60 -4.05
CA LEU A 108 -12.25 -11.88 -3.16
C LEU A 108 -13.35 -10.82 -3.28
N ILE A 109 -12.97 -9.53 -3.33
CA ILE A 109 -13.93 -8.42 -3.50
C ILE A 109 -14.64 -8.50 -4.86
N MET A 110 -13.92 -8.86 -5.91
CA MET A 110 -14.48 -9.06 -7.24
C MET A 110 -15.45 -10.27 -7.27
N ASP A 111 -15.04 -11.39 -6.70
CA ASP A 111 -15.82 -12.63 -6.65
C ASP A 111 -17.07 -12.49 -5.76
N ALA A 112 -17.02 -11.62 -4.73
CA ALA A 112 -18.18 -11.20 -3.94
C ALA A 112 -19.18 -10.28 -4.71
N GLY A 113 -18.92 -10.01 -5.98
CA GLY A 113 -19.80 -9.16 -6.81
C GLY A 113 -19.72 -7.66 -6.51
N LEU A 114 -18.67 -7.20 -5.80
CA LEU A 114 -18.55 -5.82 -5.32
C LEU A 114 -17.81 -4.89 -6.30
N ARG A 115 -17.47 -5.34 -7.51
CA ARG A 115 -16.89 -4.46 -8.54
C ARG A 115 -17.82 -3.29 -8.82
N GLY A 116 -17.32 -2.06 -8.69
CA GLY A 116 -18.12 -0.85 -8.94
C GLY A 116 -19.14 -0.52 -7.84
N TYR A 117 -19.21 -1.30 -6.76
CA TYR A 117 -20.12 -1.03 -5.64
C TYR A 117 -19.80 0.32 -4.98
N ARG A 118 -20.85 1.09 -4.62
CA ARG A 118 -20.73 2.46 -4.16
C ARG A 118 -21.44 2.69 -2.82
N VAL A 119 -20.89 3.64 -2.07
CA VAL A 119 -21.55 4.33 -0.96
C VAL A 119 -21.27 5.82 -1.17
N GLY A 120 -22.28 6.60 -1.51
CA GLY A 120 -22.09 7.98 -1.94
C GLY A 120 -21.13 8.07 -3.14
N ASP A 121 -20.09 8.88 -3.01
CA ASP A 121 -19.03 9.03 -4.02
C ASP A 121 -17.80 8.10 -3.80
N ALA A 122 -17.78 7.34 -2.72
CA ALA A 122 -16.80 6.26 -2.55
C ALA A 122 -17.21 5.04 -3.38
N GLN A 123 -16.26 4.44 -4.12
CA GLN A 123 -16.52 3.31 -5.02
C GLN A 123 -15.40 2.28 -4.96
N VAL A 124 -15.76 0.98 -4.98
CA VAL A 124 -14.82 -0.09 -5.32
C VAL A 124 -14.46 0.05 -6.80
N SER A 125 -13.18 0.22 -7.10
CA SER A 125 -12.73 0.46 -8.47
C SER A 125 -13.11 -0.70 -9.40
N GLU A 126 -13.67 -0.37 -10.56
CA GLU A 126 -13.98 -1.33 -11.61
C GLU A 126 -12.71 -1.89 -12.27
N LYS A 127 -11.64 -1.10 -12.28
CA LYS A 127 -10.36 -1.46 -12.88
C LYS A 127 -9.55 -2.42 -11.98
N HIS A 128 -9.62 -2.20 -10.66
CA HIS A 128 -8.92 -3.04 -9.68
C HIS A 128 -9.67 -3.04 -8.35
N CYS A 129 -10.44 -4.10 -8.07
CA CYS A 129 -11.32 -4.18 -6.90
C CYS A 129 -10.59 -4.09 -5.53
N GLY A 130 -9.28 -4.17 -5.46
CA GLY A 130 -8.52 -3.91 -4.25
C GLY A 130 -8.39 -2.43 -3.88
N PHE A 131 -8.93 -1.51 -4.70
CA PHE A 131 -8.90 -0.06 -4.49
C PHE A 131 -10.28 0.49 -4.23
N VAL A 132 -10.42 1.29 -3.19
CA VAL A 132 -11.52 2.22 -3.01
C VAL A 132 -11.08 3.57 -3.58
N ILE A 133 -11.88 4.12 -4.48
CA ILE A 133 -11.65 5.37 -5.18
C ILE A 133 -12.70 6.41 -4.80
N ASN A 134 -12.31 7.69 -4.86
CA ASN A 134 -13.23 8.81 -4.75
C ASN A 134 -13.66 9.25 -6.16
N ARG A 135 -14.96 9.14 -6.46
CA ARG A 135 -15.53 9.51 -7.77
C ARG A 135 -15.93 10.99 -7.85
N GLY A 136 -15.87 11.70 -6.75
CA GLY A 136 -16.28 13.11 -6.69
C GLY A 136 -15.97 13.74 -5.35
N GLN A 137 -16.93 13.77 -4.44
CA GLN A 137 -16.88 14.44 -3.14
C GLN A 137 -17.02 13.43 -1.97
N ALA A 138 -16.49 12.22 -2.11
CA ALA A 138 -16.61 11.20 -1.07
C ALA A 138 -16.08 11.70 0.28
N THR A 139 -16.91 11.57 1.30
CA THR A 139 -16.54 11.84 2.68
C THR A 139 -15.76 10.67 3.28
N ALA A 140 -15.03 10.91 4.38
CA ALA A 140 -14.35 9.84 5.12
C ALA A 140 -15.35 8.79 5.63
N ALA A 141 -16.54 9.22 6.08
CA ALA A 141 -17.61 8.32 6.52
C ALA A 141 -18.12 7.39 5.40
N GLU A 142 -18.26 7.90 4.17
CA GLU A 142 -18.65 7.07 3.01
C GLU A 142 -17.57 6.03 2.66
N VAL A 143 -16.28 6.41 2.76
CA VAL A 143 -15.17 5.48 2.55
C VAL A 143 -15.15 4.39 3.63
N GLU A 144 -15.33 4.76 4.90
CA GLU A 144 -15.41 3.82 6.02
C GLU A 144 -16.59 2.85 5.87
N GLU A 145 -17.77 3.37 5.58
CA GLU A 145 -18.96 2.56 5.38
C GLU A 145 -18.80 1.59 4.20
N LEU A 146 -18.19 2.04 3.10
CA LEU A 146 -17.87 1.18 1.96
C LEU A 146 -16.91 0.06 2.36
N MET A 147 -15.83 0.41 3.11
CA MET A 147 -14.86 -0.57 3.59
C MET A 147 -15.52 -1.62 4.50
N ARG A 148 -16.39 -1.20 5.41
CA ARG A 148 -17.14 -2.08 6.31
C ARG A 148 -18.03 -3.06 5.53
N ARG A 149 -18.80 -2.57 4.56
CA ARG A 149 -19.66 -3.41 3.71
C ARG A 149 -18.86 -4.42 2.89
N VAL A 150 -17.70 -4.01 2.36
CA VAL A 150 -16.79 -4.92 1.65
C VAL A 150 -16.27 -6.02 2.57
N GLN A 151 -15.86 -5.68 3.80
CA GLN A 151 -15.39 -6.65 4.78
C GLN A 151 -16.50 -7.65 5.14
N GLU A 152 -17.69 -7.18 5.48
CA GLU A 152 -18.85 -8.01 5.84
C GLU A 152 -19.22 -8.98 4.71
N LYS A 153 -19.31 -8.48 3.48
CA LYS A 153 -19.70 -9.30 2.34
C LYS A 153 -18.67 -10.38 2.02
N VAL A 154 -17.37 -10.04 2.05
CA VAL A 154 -16.30 -11.01 1.82
C VAL A 154 -16.23 -12.04 2.94
N GLU A 155 -16.39 -11.62 4.20
CA GLU A 155 -16.41 -12.54 5.35
C GLU A 155 -17.59 -13.50 5.30
N GLN A 156 -18.78 -13.02 4.92
CA GLN A 156 -19.99 -13.85 4.73
C GLN A 156 -19.83 -14.92 3.65
N GLU A 157 -19.22 -14.56 2.50
CA GLU A 157 -19.13 -15.47 1.37
C GLU A 157 -17.94 -16.43 1.41
N PHE A 158 -16.80 -15.95 1.92
CA PHE A 158 -15.53 -16.70 1.85
C PHE A 158 -14.96 -17.08 3.20
N GLN A 159 -15.56 -16.64 4.32
CA GLN A 159 -15.04 -16.84 5.68
C GLN A 159 -13.63 -16.26 5.85
N VAL A 160 -13.29 -15.22 5.07
CA VAL A 160 -12.00 -14.53 5.09
C VAL A 160 -12.23 -13.10 5.54
N ARG A 161 -11.61 -12.71 6.66
CA ARG A 161 -11.67 -11.35 7.17
C ARG A 161 -10.60 -10.49 6.50
N LEU A 162 -11.03 -9.43 5.81
CA LEU A 162 -10.13 -8.45 5.21
C LEU A 162 -9.65 -7.45 6.26
N GLU A 163 -8.33 -7.28 6.38
CA GLU A 163 -7.73 -6.25 7.24
C GLU A 163 -7.44 -4.98 6.43
N PRO A 164 -7.90 -3.79 6.88
CA PRO A 164 -7.54 -2.54 6.25
C PRO A 164 -6.03 -2.29 6.26
N GLU A 165 -5.49 -1.85 5.11
CA GLU A 165 -4.13 -1.30 5.00
C GLU A 165 -4.12 0.22 5.18
N VAL A 166 -5.27 0.85 4.98
CA VAL A 166 -5.49 2.29 5.18
C VAL A 166 -5.45 2.60 6.67
N ARG A 167 -4.69 3.63 7.03
CA ARG A 167 -4.62 4.15 8.41
C ARG A 167 -5.58 5.31 8.56
N ARG A 168 -6.35 5.29 9.63
CA ARG A 168 -7.25 6.36 10.03
C ARG A 168 -6.47 7.37 10.85
N LEU A 169 -6.63 8.65 10.54
CA LEU A 169 -6.05 9.77 11.28
C LEU A 169 -7.16 10.77 11.59
N GLY A 170 -7.32 11.12 12.86
CA GLY A 170 -8.36 12.01 13.34
C GLY A 170 -9.55 11.29 13.94
N GLU A 171 -10.59 12.05 14.26
CA GLU A 171 -11.85 11.56 14.79
C GLU A 171 -12.83 11.31 13.65
N PHE A 172 -13.44 10.14 13.64
CA PHE A 172 -14.47 9.74 12.68
C PHE A 172 -15.80 9.66 13.46
N SER A 173 -16.61 10.70 13.32
CA SER A 173 -17.97 10.77 13.86
C SER A 173 -19.00 10.25 12.86
#